data_0d86cf564b6aed7552984d58370ade06
#
_entry.id   0d86cf564b6aed7552984d58370ade06
#
_cell.length_a   1.000
_cell.length_b   1.000
_cell.length_c   1.000
_cell.angle_alpha   90.00
_cell.angle_beta   90.00
_cell.angle_gamma   90.00
#
_symmetry.space_group_name_H-M   'P 1'
#
loop_
_entity.id
_entity.type
_entity.pdbx_description
1 polymer ?
#
loop_
_entity_poly.entity_id
_entity_poly.type
_entity_poly.pdbx_seq_one_letter_code
_entity_poly.pdbx_strand_id
1 'polypeptide(L)'
;MKLFPPPKVSRTATGRLDTLAPLPLVVHQGLPRRLRNACTRFAARHEAVFITTRADLPRAIQLKLSGKHPGDEAHSLKITPNGVSITSSSESGLFRGLSTLSQMLRQAKSSIRCCEIKDVPDFANRGVMLDISRCKVPTLTTLKTLIEQFADLKYNQLQLYTEHTFAFTDHETVWRDASPLAASDILELQAHCQAHYIELVPNLNSFGHFERWLRHSEYHAYAECPDGFIHPLSGKPMPHGSTLRPTAASLDLVSRLYDEYLPLFDSKTVNIGGDEPWELGLGYSRRRCEREGKTKVYLDFLNRLQTLAKKKGRRTQFWGDIVLEDPASLTQLSTDATAMIWGYEAGHPFEHQCALMAEANVPFYVCPGTSSWNSLTGRLDNATKNLYEAASAGANHRATGYLVTDWGDHGHHQTLPVSYPGFVLGASASWNAASSVSRSLSQGINLVFLDRQAPALADRIVTMSRFPQLIKTKVVNATVFNHLLFWRMRHAPNWSSRISNVELE
;
A
#
# COMPACT_ATOMS: atom_id res chain seq x y z
N MET A 1 -17.87 -5.12 -20.61
CA MET A 1 -17.59 -4.67 -19.23
C MET A 1 -16.11 -4.76 -19.00
N LYS A 2 -15.52 -3.76 -18.33
CA LYS A 2 -14.11 -3.79 -17.93
C LYS A 2 -14.02 -4.06 -16.43
N LEU A 3 -13.07 -4.89 -16.02
CA LEU A 3 -12.85 -5.28 -14.63
C LEU A 3 -11.52 -4.71 -14.14
N PHE A 4 -11.49 -4.31 -12.88
CA PHE A 4 -10.33 -3.70 -12.22
C PHE A 4 -10.08 -4.41 -10.88
N PRO A 5 -9.03 -5.23 -10.77
CA PRO A 5 -8.05 -5.61 -11.80
C PRO A 5 -8.64 -6.48 -12.91
N PRO A 6 -8.00 -6.50 -14.10
CA PRO A 6 -8.37 -7.42 -15.17
C PRO A 6 -8.11 -8.87 -14.76
N PRO A 7 -9.05 -9.81 -15.00
CA PRO A 7 -8.83 -11.20 -14.67
C PRO A 7 -7.78 -11.85 -15.58
N LYS A 8 -7.15 -12.92 -15.09
CA LYS A 8 -6.18 -13.70 -15.87
C LYS A 8 -6.78 -14.31 -17.13
N VAL A 9 -7.93 -14.92 -16.99
CA VAL A 9 -8.65 -15.55 -18.13
C VAL A 9 -10.11 -15.16 -18.07
N SER A 10 -10.61 -14.62 -19.17
CA SER A 10 -12.04 -14.34 -19.35
C SER A 10 -12.49 -14.81 -20.74
N ARG A 11 -13.48 -15.67 -20.78
CA ARG A 11 -14.08 -16.20 -22.01
C ARG A 11 -15.56 -15.84 -22.05
N THR A 12 -16.00 -15.21 -23.13
CA THR A 12 -17.42 -14.95 -23.36
C THR A 12 -18.14 -16.22 -23.77
N ALA A 13 -19.41 -16.36 -23.35
CA ALA A 13 -20.30 -17.45 -23.72
C ALA A 13 -21.59 -16.89 -24.32
N THR A 14 -22.36 -17.77 -24.97
CA THR A 14 -23.66 -17.44 -25.57
C THR A 14 -24.68 -17.16 -24.47
N GLY A 15 -25.54 -16.14 -24.71
CA GLY A 15 -26.61 -15.77 -23.80
C GLY A 15 -26.29 -14.58 -22.91
N ARG A 16 -27.29 -14.20 -22.11
CA ARG A 16 -27.24 -13.11 -21.15
C ARG A 16 -28.02 -13.50 -19.89
N LEU A 17 -27.51 -13.08 -18.73
CA LEU A 17 -28.22 -13.16 -17.46
C LEU A 17 -28.99 -11.84 -17.29
N ASP A 18 -30.32 -11.93 -17.15
CA ASP A 18 -31.16 -10.78 -16.81
C ASP A 18 -30.87 -10.30 -15.38
N THR A 19 -30.63 -9.01 -15.21
CA THR A 19 -30.36 -8.36 -13.91
C THR A 19 -31.45 -7.42 -13.46
N LEU A 20 -32.54 -7.28 -14.21
CA LEU A 20 -33.74 -6.53 -13.78
C LEU A 20 -34.61 -7.33 -12.82
N ALA A 21 -34.67 -8.62 -13.04
CA ALA A 21 -35.39 -9.52 -12.14
C ALA A 21 -34.51 -9.95 -10.95
N PRO A 22 -35.10 -10.22 -9.78
CA PRO A 22 -34.35 -10.54 -8.56
C PRO A 22 -33.39 -11.72 -8.72
N LEU A 23 -32.18 -11.58 -8.19
CA LEU A 23 -31.10 -12.57 -8.19
C LEU A 23 -30.94 -13.14 -6.77
N PRO A 24 -31.38 -14.39 -6.51
CA PRO A 24 -31.21 -15.00 -5.19
C PRO A 24 -29.75 -15.34 -4.93
N LEU A 25 -29.16 -14.79 -3.86
CA LEU A 25 -27.85 -15.17 -3.36
C LEU A 25 -28.01 -16.27 -2.30
N VAL A 26 -27.52 -17.46 -2.61
CA VAL A 26 -27.66 -18.62 -1.72
C VAL A 26 -26.62 -18.57 -0.63
N VAL A 27 -27.05 -18.35 0.62
CA VAL A 27 -26.20 -18.29 1.81
C VAL A 27 -26.62 -19.38 2.78
N HIS A 28 -25.93 -20.51 2.75
CA HIS A 28 -26.20 -21.64 3.65
C HIS A 28 -25.31 -21.56 4.91
N GLN A 29 -25.72 -22.25 5.96
CA GLN A 29 -25.04 -22.25 7.27
C GLN A 29 -23.62 -22.82 7.23
N GLY A 30 -23.30 -23.69 6.28
CA GLY A 30 -21.96 -24.26 6.08
C GLY A 30 -20.90 -23.28 5.55
N LEU A 31 -21.32 -22.07 5.09
CA LEU A 31 -20.34 -21.03 4.74
C LEU A 31 -19.74 -20.39 6.01
N PRO A 32 -18.45 -20.03 6.02
CA PRO A 32 -17.82 -19.33 7.12
C PRO A 32 -18.58 -18.04 7.49
N ARG A 33 -18.68 -17.72 8.80
CA ARG A 33 -19.42 -16.54 9.30
C ARG A 33 -19.00 -15.24 8.61
N ARG A 34 -17.68 -15.05 8.42
CA ARG A 34 -17.13 -13.86 7.77
C ARG A 34 -17.64 -13.73 6.33
N LEU A 35 -17.69 -14.84 5.58
CA LEU A 35 -18.23 -14.86 4.22
C LEU A 35 -19.74 -14.62 4.17
N ARG A 36 -20.51 -15.18 5.12
CA ARG A 36 -21.94 -14.89 5.22
C ARG A 36 -22.20 -13.40 5.43
N ASN A 37 -21.43 -12.75 6.31
CA ASN A 37 -21.50 -11.30 6.53
C ASN A 37 -21.11 -10.51 5.26
N ALA A 38 -20.11 -10.98 4.50
CA ALA A 38 -19.77 -10.38 3.21
C ALA A 38 -20.91 -10.52 2.19
N CYS A 39 -21.61 -11.66 2.15
CA CYS A 39 -22.80 -11.84 1.33
C CYS A 39 -23.92 -10.86 1.70
N THR A 40 -24.12 -10.60 3.00
CA THR A 40 -25.12 -9.61 3.48
C THR A 40 -24.78 -8.21 2.97
N ARG A 41 -23.50 -7.78 3.08
CA ARG A 41 -23.06 -6.48 2.53
C ARG A 41 -23.19 -6.44 1.00
N PHE A 42 -22.85 -7.54 0.32
CA PHE A 42 -23.01 -7.64 -1.13
C PHE A 42 -24.48 -7.46 -1.55
N ALA A 43 -25.42 -8.15 -0.91
CA ALA A 43 -26.83 -8.01 -1.21
C ALA A 43 -27.35 -6.58 -0.91
N ALA A 44 -26.92 -5.97 0.20
CA ALA A 44 -27.31 -4.60 0.55
C ALA A 44 -26.80 -3.55 -0.48
N ARG A 45 -25.70 -3.86 -1.18
CA ARG A 45 -25.13 -2.98 -2.22
C ARG A 45 -25.80 -3.13 -3.59
N HIS A 46 -26.58 -4.18 -3.81
CA HIS A 46 -27.17 -4.53 -5.11
C HIS A 46 -28.67 -4.78 -4.97
N GLU A 47 -29.51 -3.80 -5.33
CA GLU A 47 -30.97 -3.85 -5.17
C GLU A 47 -31.63 -5.11 -5.75
N ALA A 48 -31.11 -5.62 -6.87
CA ALA A 48 -31.62 -6.84 -7.49
C ALA A 48 -31.22 -8.12 -6.74
N VAL A 49 -30.35 -8.07 -5.72
CA VAL A 49 -29.84 -9.26 -5.02
C VAL A 49 -30.52 -9.41 -3.66
N PHE A 50 -31.04 -10.59 -3.37
CA PHE A 50 -31.60 -10.91 -2.06
C PHE A 50 -31.03 -12.23 -1.52
N ILE A 51 -30.91 -12.33 -0.20
CA ILE A 51 -30.35 -13.52 0.46
C ILE A 51 -31.45 -14.59 0.62
N THR A 52 -31.05 -15.84 0.36
CA THR A 52 -31.89 -17.02 0.54
C THR A 52 -31.06 -18.22 0.98
N THR A 53 -31.70 -19.19 1.60
CA THR A 53 -31.12 -20.53 1.86
C THR A 53 -31.54 -21.55 0.81
N ARG A 54 -32.47 -21.22 -0.09
CA ARG A 54 -32.99 -22.10 -1.13
C ARG A 54 -32.08 -22.12 -2.34
N ALA A 55 -31.48 -23.28 -2.60
CA ALA A 55 -30.57 -23.49 -3.72
C ALA A 55 -31.27 -23.82 -5.06
N ASP A 56 -32.54 -24.14 -5.01
CA ASP A 56 -33.38 -24.55 -6.15
C ASP A 56 -33.99 -23.38 -6.95
N LEU A 57 -33.80 -22.14 -6.45
CA LEU A 57 -34.35 -20.96 -7.11
C LEU A 57 -33.65 -20.68 -8.46
N PRO A 58 -34.41 -20.27 -9.50
CA PRO A 58 -33.82 -19.93 -10.79
C PRO A 58 -32.93 -18.71 -10.67
N ARG A 59 -31.91 -18.65 -11.52
CA ARG A 59 -30.93 -17.54 -11.60
C ARG A 59 -30.14 -17.27 -10.33
N ALA A 60 -30.02 -18.29 -9.46
CA ALA A 60 -29.31 -18.17 -8.20
C ALA A 60 -27.83 -17.86 -8.38
N ILE A 61 -27.31 -17.02 -7.48
CA ILE A 61 -25.89 -16.82 -7.25
C ILE A 61 -25.47 -17.85 -6.20
N GLN A 62 -24.61 -18.78 -6.57
CA GLN A 62 -24.13 -19.87 -5.73
C GLN A 62 -22.65 -19.73 -5.43
N LEU A 63 -22.28 -19.83 -4.16
CA LEU A 63 -20.91 -19.87 -3.68
C LEU A 63 -20.56 -21.31 -3.27
N LYS A 64 -19.45 -21.85 -3.79
CA LYS A 64 -19.04 -23.23 -3.50
C LYS A 64 -17.57 -23.27 -3.09
N LEU A 65 -17.32 -23.68 -1.85
CA LEU A 65 -15.98 -24.09 -1.41
C LEU A 65 -15.71 -25.48 -1.97
N SER A 66 -14.96 -25.57 -3.07
CA SER A 66 -14.66 -26.84 -3.73
C SER A 66 -13.49 -26.70 -4.70
N GLY A 67 -12.87 -27.84 -4.98
CA GLY A 67 -11.81 -27.95 -5.98
C GLY A 67 -10.42 -27.58 -5.47
N LYS A 68 -9.43 -27.80 -6.33
CA LYS A 68 -8.05 -27.36 -6.12
C LYS A 68 -7.84 -26.12 -6.98
N HIS A 69 -7.70 -24.98 -6.34
CA HIS A 69 -7.32 -23.73 -7.00
C HIS A 69 -5.87 -23.39 -6.63
N PRO A 70 -5.08 -22.80 -7.53
CA PRO A 70 -3.71 -22.39 -7.23
C PRO A 70 -3.72 -21.12 -6.36
N GLY A 71 -3.48 -21.27 -5.05
CA GLY A 71 -3.42 -20.17 -4.10
C GLY A 71 -4.77 -19.77 -3.48
N ASP A 72 -4.68 -19.03 -2.37
CA ASP A 72 -5.83 -18.76 -1.50
C ASP A 72 -6.90 -17.85 -2.09
N GLU A 73 -6.57 -16.99 -3.05
CA GLU A 73 -7.53 -16.06 -3.63
C GLU A 73 -7.94 -16.42 -5.07
N ALA A 74 -7.46 -17.57 -5.56
CA ALA A 74 -7.85 -18.09 -6.86
C ALA A 74 -9.33 -18.48 -6.87
N HIS A 75 -10.05 -18.16 -7.94
CA HIS A 75 -11.46 -18.46 -8.08
C HIS A 75 -11.88 -18.65 -9.53
N SER A 76 -13.01 -19.33 -9.72
CA SER A 76 -13.71 -19.37 -10.99
C SER A 76 -15.09 -18.75 -10.84
N LEU A 77 -15.48 -17.91 -11.79
CA LEU A 77 -16.81 -17.32 -11.87
C LEU A 77 -17.42 -17.69 -13.21
N LYS A 78 -18.61 -18.30 -13.20
CA LYS A 78 -19.37 -18.66 -14.40
C LYS A 78 -20.73 -18.01 -14.36
N ILE A 79 -21.06 -17.27 -15.42
CA ILE A 79 -22.37 -16.64 -15.63
C ILE A 79 -23.06 -17.33 -16.81
N THR A 80 -24.27 -17.79 -16.58
CA THR A 80 -25.19 -18.39 -17.56
C THR A 80 -26.53 -17.67 -17.53
N PRO A 81 -27.43 -17.91 -18.49
CA PRO A 81 -28.80 -17.36 -18.40
C PRO A 81 -29.54 -17.85 -17.13
N ASN A 82 -29.14 -19.02 -16.58
CA ASN A 82 -29.77 -19.67 -15.44
C ASN A 82 -29.14 -19.33 -14.08
N GLY A 83 -28.13 -18.44 -14.03
CA GLY A 83 -27.53 -17.99 -12.76
C GLY A 83 -26.02 -17.84 -12.79
N VAL A 84 -25.47 -17.65 -11.60
CA VAL A 84 -24.04 -17.43 -11.37
C VAL A 84 -23.49 -18.49 -10.43
N SER A 85 -22.33 -19.04 -10.76
CA SER A 85 -21.57 -19.92 -9.88
C SER A 85 -20.18 -19.32 -9.63
N ILE A 86 -19.81 -19.19 -8.36
CA ILE A 86 -18.47 -18.80 -7.91
C ILE A 86 -17.88 -19.97 -7.13
N THR A 87 -16.72 -20.46 -7.54
CA THR A 87 -16.03 -21.58 -6.91
C THR A 87 -14.63 -21.19 -6.52
N SER A 88 -14.17 -21.62 -5.34
CA SER A 88 -12.81 -21.47 -4.85
C SER A 88 -12.49 -22.53 -3.82
N SER A 89 -11.20 -22.76 -3.56
CA SER A 89 -10.74 -23.61 -2.45
C SER A 89 -10.75 -22.88 -1.10
N SER A 90 -10.96 -21.55 -1.09
CA SER A 90 -10.90 -20.70 0.11
C SER A 90 -12.07 -19.71 0.19
N GLU A 91 -12.35 -19.22 1.39
CA GLU A 91 -13.34 -18.14 1.59
C GLU A 91 -12.88 -16.80 0.98
N SER A 92 -11.56 -16.51 1.04
CA SER A 92 -10.99 -15.31 0.43
C SER A 92 -11.16 -15.31 -1.09
N GLY A 93 -10.95 -16.45 -1.76
CA GLY A 93 -11.18 -16.58 -3.19
C GLY A 93 -12.66 -16.41 -3.57
N LEU A 94 -13.60 -16.93 -2.77
CA LEU A 94 -15.04 -16.68 -2.98
C LEU A 94 -15.36 -15.18 -2.83
N PHE A 95 -14.77 -14.51 -1.84
CA PHE A 95 -14.92 -13.08 -1.66
C PHE A 95 -14.39 -12.28 -2.87
N ARG A 96 -13.21 -12.64 -3.43
CA ARG A 96 -12.68 -12.00 -4.65
C ARG A 96 -13.58 -12.26 -5.87
N GLY A 97 -14.20 -13.44 -5.94
CA GLY A 97 -15.22 -13.75 -6.95
C GLY A 97 -16.46 -12.85 -6.81
N LEU A 98 -16.93 -12.60 -5.58
CA LEU A 98 -18.02 -11.65 -5.31
C LEU A 98 -17.62 -10.21 -5.69
N SER A 99 -16.38 -9.77 -5.42
CA SER A 99 -15.86 -8.45 -5.86
C SER A 99 -15.92 -8.32 -7.38
N THR A 100 -15.55 -9.38 -8.11
CA THR A 100 -15.65 -9.43 -9.59
C THR A 100 -17.12 -9.32 -10.04
N LEU A 101 -18.02 -10.09 -9.44
CA LEU A 101 -19.46 -10.03 -9.76
C LEU A 101 -20.06 -8.66 -9.43
N SER A 102 -19.67 -8.07 -8.30
CA SER A 102 -20.09 -6.72 -7.89
C SER A 102 -19.76 -5.69 -8.98
N GLN A 103 -18.53 -5.69 -9.49
CA GLN A 103 -18.14 -4.80 -10.57
C GLN A 103 -18.96 -5.04 -11.85
N MET A 104 -19.32 -6.29 -12.16
CA MET A 104 -20.14 -6.61 -13.33
C MET A 104 -21.58 -6.14 -13.15
N LEU A 105 -22.18 -6.37 -11.99
CA LEU A 105 -23.54 -5.90 -11.66
C LEU A 105 -23.63 -4.39 -11.70
N ARG A 106 -22.67 -3.68 -11.13
CA ARG A 106 -22.62 -2.21 -11.15
C ARG A 106 -22.50 -1.62 -12.55
N GLN A 107 -21.95 -2.34 -13.53
CA GLN A 107 -21.86 -1.93 -14.92
C GLN A 107 -23.03 -2.39 -15.78
N ALA A 108 -23.86 -3.32 -15.28
CA ALA A 108 -25.03 -3.80 -16.00
C ALA A 108 -26.12 -2.73 -16.08
N LYS A 109 -26.79 -2.62 -17.23
CA LYS A 109 -28.03 -1.85 -17.38
C LYS A 109 -29.26 -2.73 -17.10
N SER A 110 -29.38 -3.84 -17.83
CA SER A 110 -30.50 -4.78 -17.71
C SER A 110 -30.04 -6.24 -17.73
N SER A 111 -28.80 -6.50 -18.14
CA SER A 111 -28.29 -7.87 -18.24
C SER A 111 -26.77 -7.92 -18.31
N ILE A 112 -26.19 -9.05 -17.90
CA ILE A 112 -24.77 -9.37 -18.02
C ILE A 112 -24.60 -10.41 -19.11
N ARG A 113 -23.62 -10.23 -20.00
CA ARG A 113 -23.23 -11.26 -21.00
C ARG A 113 -22.68 -12.49 -20.27
N CYS A 114 -23.12 -13.65 -20.69
CA CYS A 114 -22.58 -14.91 -20.14
C CYS A 114 -21.08 -15.05 -20.41
N CYS A 115 -20.38 -15.54 -19.41
CA CYS A 115 -18.92 -15.69 -19.46
C CYS A 115 -18.41 -16.70 -18.44
N GLU A 116 -17.17 -17.11 -18.64
CA GLU A 116 -16.39 -17.88 -17.67
C GLU A 116 -15.10 -17.10 -17.38
N ILE A 117 -14.82 -16.86 -16.10
CA ILE A 117 -13.61 -16.22 -15.59
C ILE A 117 -12.88 -17.22 -14.72
N LYS A 118 -11.57 -17.43 -14.99
CA LYS A 118 -10.64 -18.14 -14.11
C LYS A 118 -9.57 -17.16 -13.70
N ASP A 119 -9.44 -16.95 -12.42
CA ASP A 119 -8.67 -15.82 -11.90
C ASP A 119 -7.78 -16.24 -10.73
N VAL A 120 -6.57 -15.69 -10.72
CA VAL A 120 -5.56 -15.90 -9.68
C VAL A 120 -4.60 -14.72 -9.70
N PRO A 121 -4.22 -14.16 -8.53
CA PRO A 121 -3.25 -13.07 -8.48
C PRO A 121 -1.83 -13.54 -8.76
N ASP A 122 -0.98 -12.64 -9.33
CA ASP A 122 0.45 -12.88 -9.48
C ASP A 122 1.20 -12.77 -8.15
N PHE A 123 0.76 -11.84 -7.29
CA PHE A 123 1.35 -11.65 -5.96
C PHE A 123 0.37 -12.14 -4.89
N ALA A 124 0.86 -12.97 -3.97
CA ALA A 124 0.07 -13.47 -2.84
C ALA A 124 -0.34 -12.32 -1.91
N ASN A 125 0.58 -11.40 -1.60
CA ASN A 125 0.33 -10.22 -0.80
C ASN A 125 0.30 -8.98 -1.72
N ARG A 126 -0.78 -8.23 -1.65
CA ARG A 126 -1.01 -7.03 -2.46
C ARG A 126 -1.56 -5.94 -1.57
N GLY A 127 -0.73 -4.96 -1.28
CA GLY A 127 -1.04 -3.95 -0.28
C GLY A 127 -1.05 -2.53 -0.82
N VAL A 128 -1.61 -1.67 0.02
CA VAL A 128 -1.45 -0.22 -0.04
C VAL A 128 -0.84 0.24 1.28
N MET A 129 0.14 1.11 1.23
CA MET A 129 0.63 1.87 2.37
C MET A 129 0.17 3.31 2.23
N LEU A 130 -0.48 3.83 3.26
CA LEU A 130 -0.88 5.23 3.36
C LEU A 130 0.01 5.94 4.38
N ASP A 131 0.65 7.01 3.96
CA ASP A 131 1.40 7.88 4.86
C ASP A 131 0.44 8.75 5.67
N ILE A 132 0.38 8.51 6.97
CA ILE A 132 -0.42 9.27 7.92
C ILE A 132 0.44 10.19 8.82
N SER A 133 1.74 10.33 8.53
CA SER A 133 2.70 11.02 9.40
C SER A 133 3.21 12.36 8.84
N ARG A 134 2.86 12.72 7.59
CA ARG A 134 3.27 13.98 6.97
C ARG A 134 2.12 14.99 6.95
N CYS A 135 1.70 15.46 8.14
CA CYS A 135 0.70 16.53 8.36
C CYS A 135 -0.73 16.20 7.87
N LYS A 136 -1.05 14.94 7.59
CA LYS A 136 -2.41 14.53 7.21
C LYS A 136 -2.73 13.13 7.75
N VAL A 137 -3.71 13.06 8.64
CA VAL A 137 -4.31 11.79 9.10
C VAL A 137 -5.75 11.74 8.57
N PRO A 138 -6.10 10.77 7.72
CA PRO A 138 -7.48 10.62 7.25
C PRO A 138 -8.44 10.28 8.40
N THR A 139 -9.67 10.74 8.31
CA THR A 139 -10.72 10.35 9.26
C THR A 139 -11.03 8.87 9.19
N LEU A 140 -11.56 8.28 10.27
CA LEU A 140 -12.00 6.87 10.27
C LEU A 140 -13.00 6.56 9.14
N THR A 141 -13.91 7.47 8.87
CA THR A 141 -14.87 7.33 7.75
C THR A 141 -14.15 7.22 6.42
N THR A 142 -13.15 8.08 6.18
CA THR A 142 -12.34 8.03 4.95
C THR A 142 -11.54 6.73 4.86
N LEU A 143 -10.89 6.30 5.95
CA LEU A 143 -10.13 5.05 5.98
C LEU A 143 -11.01 3.83 5.73
N LYS A 144 -12.20 3.76 6.33
CA LYS A 144 -13.17 2.69 6.07
C LYS A 144 -13.64 2.65 4.61
N THR A 145 -13.96 3.81 4.04
CA THR A 145 -14.31 3.92 2.62
C THR A 145 -13.18 3.42 1.72
N LEU A 146 -11.93 3.81 2.02
CA LEU A 146 -10.75 3.32 1.27
C LEU A 146 -10.57 1.80 1.41
N ILE A 147 -10.77 1.23 2.59
CA ILE A 147 -10.70 -0.23 2.82
C ILE A 147 -11.70 -0.96 1.92
N GLU A 148 -12.94 -0.47 1.81
CA GLU A 148 -13.96 -1.05 0.92
C GLU A 148 -13.55 -0.96 -0.55
N GLN A 149 -13.03 0.20 -0.97
CA GLN A 149 -12.54 0.43 -2.34
C GLN A 149 -11.31 -0.42 -2.66
N PHE A 150 -10.39 -0.59 -1.71
CA PHE A 150 -9.24 -1.48 -1.85
C PHE A 150 -9.67 -2.95 -1.93
N ALA A 151 -10.69 -3.37 -1.18
CA ALA A 151 -11.27 -4.70 -1.30
C ALA A 151 -11.92 -4.94 -2.67
N ASP A 152 -12.62 -3.94 -3.23
CA ASP A 152 -13.16 -3.98 -4.61
C ASP A 152 -12.03 -4.11 -5.65
N LEU A 153 -10.88 -3.47 -5.42
CA LEU A 153 -9.66 -3.59 -6.21
C LEU A 153 -8.85 -4.86 -5.91
N LYS A 154 -9.34 -5.74 -5.04
CA LYS A 154 -8.71 -7.00 -4.65
C LYS A 154 -7.36 -6.85 -3.93
N TYR A 155 -7.06 -5.72 -3.32
CA TYR A 155 -5.99 -5.63 -2.34
C TYR A 155 -6.33 -6.46 -1.11
N ASN A 156 -5.31 -7.03 -0.47
CA ASN A 156 -5.47 -7.86 0.72
C ASN A 156 -4.60 -7.43 1.91
N GLN A 157 -3.88 -6.31 1.78
CA GLN A 157 -3.06 -5.75 2.85
C GLN A 157 -3.19 -4.23 2.88
N LEU A 158 -3.20 -3.65 4.09
CA LEU A 158 -3.13 -2.21 4.33
C LEU A 158 -2.08 -1.94 5.40
N GLN A 159 -1.25 -0.92 5.18
CA GLN A 159 -0.32 -0.38 6.16
C GLN A 159 -0.59 1.11 6.35
N LEU A 160 -0.66 1.57 7.59
CA LEU A 160 -0.67 2.98 7.94
C LEU A 160 0.75 3.33 8.42
N TYR A 161 1.48 4.08 7.60
CA TYR A 161 2.84 4.49 7.92
C TYR A 161 2.84 5.48 9.07
N THR A 162 3.38 5.06 10.21
CA THR A 162 3.30 5.78 11.48
C THR A 162 4.68 6.13 12.00
N GLU A 163 4.91 7.43 12.28
CA GLU A 163 6.07 7.96 12.99
C GLU A 163 5.67 8.45 14.39
N HIS A 164 4.65 9.29 14.48
CA HIS A 164 4.23 9.98 15.69
C HIS A 164 2.70 10.18 15.76
N THR A 165 1.96 9.67 14.80
CA THR A 165 0.52 9.90 14.66
C THR A 165 -0.34 8.79 15.29
N PHE A 166 0.17 8.19 16.36
CA PHE A 166 -0.59 7.33 17.26
C PHE A 166 -0.52 7.91 18.69
N ALA A 167 -1.62 7.86 19.42
CA ALA A 167 -1.74 8.45 20.76
C ALA A 167 -1.13 7.53 21.84
N PHE A 168 0.20 7.39 21.82
CA PHE A 168 0.94 6.62 22.82
C PHE A 168 0.77 7.20 24.22
N THR A 169 0.52 6.33 25.20
CA THR A 169 0.47 6.71 26.62
C THR A 169 1.81 7.30 27.06
N ASP A 170 1.77 8.34 27.90
CA ASP A 170 2.93 9.07 28.43
C ASP A 170 3.83 9.79 27.39
N HIS A 171 3.37 9.88 26.12
CA HIS A 171 4.10 10.53 25.04
C HIS A 171 3.32 11.68 24.36
N GLU A 172 2.40 12.31 25.09
CA GLU A 172 1.50 13.34 24.56
C GLU A 172 2.24 14.52 23.89
N THR A 173 3.40 14.90 24.39
CA THR A 173 4.25 15.93 23.80
C THR A 173 4.55 15.68 22.32
N VAL A 174 4.64 14.42 21.92
CA VAL A 174 5.01 14.02 20.55
C VAL A 174 3.83 14.13 19.59
N TRP A 175 2.64 13.71 20.01
CA TRP A 175 1.50 13.52 19.12
C TRP A 175 0.35 14.52 19.30
N ARG A 176 0.33 15.33 20.37
CA ARG A 176 -0.78 16.25 20.73
C ARG A 176 -1.32 17.05 19.55
N ASP A 177 -0.43 17.61 18.73
CA ASP A 177 -0.79 18.48 17.60
C ASP A 177 -0.82 17.74 16.25
N ALA A 178 -0.81 16.40 16.25
CA ALA A 178 -0.66 15.58 15.04
C ALA A 178 -1.94 14.87 14.59
N SER A 179 -3.08 15.15 15.23
CA SER A 179 -4.36 14.44 14.97
C SER A 179 -4.18 12.90 15.01
N PRO A 180 -3.64 12.33 16.09
CA PRO A 180 -3.26 10.92 16.15
C PRO A 180 -4.47 10.00 16.08
N LEU A 181 -4.25 8.76 15.64
CA LEU A 181 -5.20 7.67 15.84
C LEU A 181 -5.07 7.15 17.28
N ALA A 182 -6.19 6.90 17.93
CA ALA A 182 -6.23 6.24 19.23
C ALA A 182 -6.27 4.70 19.09
N ALA A 183 -6.04 3.99 20.18
CA ALA A 183 -6.13 2.53 20.22
C ALA A 183 -7.52 2.02 19.78
N SER A 184 -8.60 2.70 20.17
CA SER A 184 -9.96 2.41 19.73
C SER A 184 -10.14 2.51 18.22
N ASP A 185 -9.48 3.49 17.59
CA ASP A 185 -9.55 3.73 16.14
C ASP A 185 -8.87 2.58 15.37
N ILE A 186 -7.70 2.15 15.86
CA ILE A 186 -6.99 1.00 15.27
C ILE A 186 -7.81 -0.28 15.40
N LEU A 187 -8.42 -0.55 16.57
CA LEU A 187 -9.27 -1.73 16.75
C LEU A 187 -10.50 -1.71 15.83
N GLU A 188 -11.10 -0.56 15.62
CA GLU A 188 -12.22 -0.38 14.70
C GLU A 188 -11.80 -0.60 13.24
N LEU A 189 -10.64 -0.07 12.83
CA LEU A 189 -10.06 -0.31 11.51
C LEU A 189 -9.65 -1.77 11.32
N GLN A 190 -9.08 -2.43 12.35
CA GLN A 190 -8.73 -3.85 12.32
C GLN A 190 -9.97 -4.70 12.04
N ALA A 191 -11.06 -4.46 12.76
CA ALA A 191 -12.32 -5.18 12.54
C ALA A 191 -12.90 -4.94 11.13
N HIS A 192 -12.81 -3.69 10.65
CA HIS A 192 -13.28 -3.33 9.30
C HIS A 192 -12.44 -3.96 8.19
N CYS A 193 -11.11 -3.93 8.32
CA CYS A 193 -10.18 -4.62 7.41
C CYS A 193 -10.46 -6.13 7.39
N GLN A 194 -10.57 -6.75 8.57
CA GLN A 194 -10.89 -8.17 8.67
C GLN A 194 -12.20 -8.50 7.96
N ALA A 195 -13.26 -7.70 8.13
CA ALA A 195 -14.53 -7.91 7.44
C ALA A 195 -14.40 -7.88 5.91
N HIS A 196 -13.42 -7.15 5.35
CA HIS A 196 -13.20 -6.96 3.91
C HIS A 196 -12.03 -7.79 3.35
N TYR A 197 -11.55 -8.80 4.09
CA TYR A 197 -10.44 -9.67 3.65
C TYR A 197 -9.15 -8.89 3.35
N ILE A 198 -8.88 -7.88 4.17
CA ILE A 198 -7.65 -7.11 4.20
C ILE A 198 -6.95 -7.34 5.54
N GLU A 199 -5.66 -7.62 5.51
CA GLU A 199 -4.79 -7.65 6.67
C GLU A 199 -4.32 -6.23 6.98
N LEU A 200 -4.59 -5.72 8.19
CA LEU A 200 -4.03 -4.48 8.67
C LEU A 200 -2.67 -4.78 9.32
N VAL A 201 -1.58 -4.43 8.64
CA VAL A 201 -0.22 -4.67 9.12
C VAL A 201 0.27 -3.43 9.86
N PRO A 202 0.69 -3.53 11.14
CA PRO A 202 1.32 -2.42 11.84
C PRO A 202 2.57 -1.96 11.11
N ASN A 203 2.72 -0.64 10.92
CA ASN A 203 3.89 -0.01 10.33
C ASN A 203 4.30 1.14 11.26
N LEU A 204 5.36 0.90 12.04
CA LEU A 204 5.87 1.84 13.02
C LEU A 204 7.37 1.97 12.89
N ASN A 205 7.83 3.17 12.52
CA ASN A 205 9.26 3.43 12.48
C ASN A 205 9.93 3.18 13.82
N SER A 206 11.08 2.52 13.76
CA SER A 206 11.78 2.05 14.97
C SER A 206 13.28 2.37 14.96
N PHE A 207 13.76 3.12 13.95
CA PHE A 207 15.16 3.54 13.84
C PHE A 207 15.32 4.96 13.27
N GLY A 208 15.09 5.17 11.95
CA GLY A 208 15.00 6.48 11.32
C GLY A 208 13.63 7.14 11.55
N HIS A 209 13.44 8.34 11.02
CA HIS A 209 12.16 9.08 11.03
C HIS A 209 11.58 9.37 12.45
N PHE A 210 12.46 9.54 13.42
CA PHE A 210 12.12 9.98 14.79
C PHE A 210 12.21 11.48 14.99
N GLU A 211 12.31 12.30 13.96
CA GLU A 211 12.45 13.75 14.06
C GLU A 211 11.40 14.38 14.97
N ARG A 212 10.13 13.95 14.86
CA ARG A 212 9.02 14.46 15.66
C ARG A 212 9.12 14.13 17.15
N TRP A 213 9.84 13.05 17.49
CA TRP A 213 10.18 12.68 18.86
C TRP A 213 11.42 13.42 19.34
N LEU A 214 12.51 13.34 18.58
CA LEU A 214 13.84 13.77 18.98
C LEU A 214 14.02 15.29 19.04
N ARG A 215 13.09 16.08 18.50
CA ARG A 215 13.05 17.53 18.66
C ARG A 215 12.71 17.99 20.09
N HIS A 216 12.14 17.09 20.92
CA HIS A 216 11.78 17.38 22.31
C HIS A 216 12.91 16.96 23.23
N SER A 217 13.28 17.85 24.17
CA SER A 217 14.45 17.68 25.05
C SER A 217 14.43 16.37 25.86
N GLU A 218 13.25 15.89 26.24
CA GLU A 218 13.06 14.62 26.97
C GLU A 218 13.53 13.39 26.19
N TYR A 219 13.62 13.48 24.84
CA TYR A 219 14.08 12.40 23.96
C TYR A 219 15.51 12.62 23.44
N HIS A 220 16.19 13.71 23.75
CA HIS A 220 17.56 13.97 23.28
C HIS A 220 18.54 12.86 23.66
N ALA A 221 18.31 12.19 24.78
CA ALA A 221 19.13 11.06 25.19
C ALA A 221 19.07 9.86 24.22
N TYR A 222 18.05 9.79 23.37
CA TYR A 222 17.87 8.74 22.36
C TYR A 222 18.35 9.18 20.97
N ALA A 223 18.67 10.45 20.73
CA ALA A 223 19.06 10.97 19.42
C ALA A 223 20.51 10.63 19.07
N GLU A 224 20.76 10.17 17.85
CA GLU A 224 22.13 10.02 17.32
C GLU A 224 22.87 11.38 17.31
N CYS A 225 22.18 12.45 16.88
CA CYS A 225 22.65 13.82 16.83
C CYS A 225 21.66 14.76 17.55
N PRO A 226 21.69 14.90 18.90
CA PRO A 226 20.70 15.69 19.64
C PRO A 226 20.74 17.19 19.28
N ASP A 227 21.92 17.72 18.94
CA ASP A 227 22.12 19.13 18.59
C ASP A 227 22.00 19.39 17.08
N GLY A 228 21.43 18.43 16.33
CA GLY A 228 21.28 18.51 14.89
C GLY A 228 22.49 18.01 14.10
N PHE A 229 22.38 18.06 12.78
CA PHE A 229 23.41 17.59 11.85
C PHE A 229 23.29 18.25 10.48
N ILE A 230 24.31 18.09 9.63
CA ILE A 230 24.22 18.46 8.22
C ILE A 230 23.72 17.26 7.43
N HIS A 231 22.58 17.40 6.77
CA HIS A 231 21.97 16.31 6.00
C HIS A 231 22.88 15.90 4.82
N PRO A 232 23.32 14.66 4.73
CA PRO A 232 24.37 14.25 3.80
C PRO A 232 24.01 14.43 2.33
N LEU A 233 22.74 14.28 1.93
CA LEU A 233 22.34 14.44 0.53
C LEU A 233 22.03 15.89 0.15
N SER A 234 21.40 16.66 1.05
CA SER A 234 20.97 18.03 0.73
C SER A 234 21.95 19.11 1.14
N GLY A 235 22.93 18.80 2.01
CA GLY A 235 23.84 19.76 2.62
C GLY A 235 23.16 20.76 3.57
N LYS A 236 21.89 20.57 3.88
CA LYS A 236 21.13 21.50 4.73
C LYS A 236 21.34 21.19 6.22
N PRO A 237 21.44 22.22 7.08
CA PRO A 237 21.44 22.00 8.51
C PRO A 237 20.06 21.52 8.97
N MET A 238 20.06 20.42 9.71
CA MET A 238 18.90 19.87 10.40
C MET A 238 19.03 20.23 11.88
N PRO A 239 18.05 20.93 12.46
CA PRO A 239 18.17 21.45 13.84
C PRO A 239 18.08 20.35 14.91
N HIS A 240 17.58 19.17 14.57
CA HIS A 240 17.37 18.04 15.48
C HIS A 240 17.77 16.75 14.80
N GLY A 241 18.08 15.71 15.57
CA GLY A 241 18.25 14.35 15.06
C GLY A 241 16.93 13.76 14.55
N SER A 242 17.05 12.79 13.67
CA SER A 242 15.94 11.99 13.13
C SER A 242 16.14 10.47 13.34
N THR A 243 17.32 10.05 13.78
CA THR A 243 17.69 8.64 13.98
C THR A 243 17.95 8.35 15.46
N LEU A 244 17.41 7.24 15.94
CA LEU A 244 17.70 6.74 17.29
C LEU A 244 19.18 6.31 17.41
N ARG A 245 19.79 6.55 18.57
CA ARG A 245 21.09 5.93 18.91
C ARG A 245 20.95 4.42 18.88
N PRO A 246 21.89 3.66 18.31
CA PRO A 246 21.83 2.20 18.29
C PRO A 246 22.23 1.59 19.66
N THR A 247 21.45 1.86 20.71
CA THR A 247 21.70 1.51 22.11
C THR A 247 20.61 0.60 22.71
N ALA A 248 20.86 0.05 23.90
CA ALA A 248 19.86 -0.69 24.65
C ALA A 248 18.69 0.22 25.08
N ALA A 249 18.98 1.44 25.52
CA ALA A 249 17.94 2.40 25.94
C ALA A 249 16.95 2.72 24.79
N SER A 250 17.44 2.87 23.57
CA SER A 250 16.56 3.06 22.38
C SER A 250 15.71 1.83 22.10
N LEU A 251 16.26 0.61 22.28
CA LEU A 251 15.46 -0.62 22.16
C LEU A 251 14.41 -0.74 23.26
N ASP A 252 14.70 -0.30 24.47
CA ASP A 252 13.74 -0.29 25.57
C ASP A 252 12.59 0.70 25.30
N LEU A 253 12.90 1.87 24.72
CA LEU A 253 11.87 2.81 24.24
C LEU A 253 10.98 2.13 23.20
N VAL A 254 11.56 1.58 22.12
CA VAL A 254 10.82 0.90 21.06
C VAL A 254 10.03 -0.29 21.61
N SER A 255 10.57 -1.03 22.60
CA SER A 255 9.86 -2.13 23.26
C SER A 255 8.56 -1.68 23.91
N ARG A 256 8.59 -0.55 24.63
CA ARG A 256 7.38 0.01 25.26
C ARG A 256 6.36 0.46 24.21
N LEU A 257 6.81 1.10 23.11
CA LEU A 257 5.92 1.46 22.02
C LEU A 257 5.29 0.21 21.38
N TYR A 258 6.03 -0.86 21.20
CA TYR A 258 5.51 -2.14 20.69
C TYR A 258 4.54 -2.82 21.66
N ASP A 259 4.76 -2.71 22.97
CA ASP A 259 3.85 -3.27 23.98
C ASP A 259 2.46 -2.66 23.92
N GLU A 260 2.38 -1.37 23.57
CA GLU A 260 1.11 -0.66 23.43
C GLU A 260 0.50 -0.82 22.02
N TYR A 261 1.31 -0.74 20.96
CA TYR A 261 0.81 -0.67 19.59
C TYR A 261 0.50 -2.03 18.97
N LEU A 262 1.41 -3.01 19.09
CA LEU A 262 1.27 -4.29 18.38
C LEU A 262 0.05 -5.14 18.81
N PRO A 263 -0.39 -5.14 20.07
CA PRO A 263 -1.57 -5.90 20.48
C PRO A 263 -2.88 -5.48 19.78
N LEU A 264 -2.93 -4.27 19.20
CA LEU A 264 -4.11 -3.76 18.49
C LEU A 264 -4.32 -4.41 17.11
N PHE A 265 -3.35 -5.21 16.63
CA PHE A 265 -3.34 -5.80 15.30
C PHE A 265 -3.34 -7.33 15.36
N ASP A 266 -4.14 -7.98 14.52
CA ASP A 266 -4.16 -9.44 14.36
C ASP A 266 -2.98 -9.94 13.49
N SER A 267 -2.42 -9.08 12.62
CA SER A 267 -1.30 -9.41 11.74
C SER A 267 -0.14 -10.01 12.51
N LYS A 268 0.46 -11.07 11.98
CA LYS A 268 1.69 -11.66 12.52
C LYS A 268 2.95 -10.98 11.97
N THR A 269 2.79 -9.92 11.23
CA THR A 269 3.87 -9.13 10.63
C THR A 269 3.85 -7.71 11.18
N VAL A 270 4.99 -7.07 11.30
CA VAL A 270 5.16 -5.64 11.57
C VAL A 270 6.21 -5.06 10.64
N ASN A 271 5.93 -3.91 10.02
CA ASN A 271 6.94 -3.11 9.34
C ASN A 271 7.61 -2.20 10.39
N ILE A 272 8.91 -2.40 10.58
CA ILE A 272 9.71 -1.70 11.61
C ILE A 272 10.43 -0.45 11.06
N GLY A 273 10.22 -0.09 9.78
CA GLY A 273 10.93 1.00 9.13
C GLY A 273 12.37 0.63 8.81
N GLY A 274 13.32 1.40 9.32
CA GLY A 274 14.75 1.16 9.21
C GLY A 274 15.41 1.85 8.02
N ASP A 275 14.66 2.60 7.23
CA ASP A 275 15.10 3.41 6.13
C ASP A 275 15.78 4.71 6.61
N GLU A 276 16.60 5.25 5.74
CA GLU A 276 17.14 6.61 5.79
C GLU A 276 17.71 7.07 7.15
N PRO A 277 18.50 6.27 7.89
CA PRO A 277 19.16 6.72 9.11
C PRO A 277 20.35 7.64 8.77
N TRP A 278 20.04 8.81 8.21
CA TRP A 278 21.00 9.72 7.56
C TRP A 278 22.19 10.09 8.44
N GLU A 279 21.93 10.40 9.71
CA GLU A 279 22.96 10.81 10.65
C GLU A 279 23.68 9.67 11.38
N LEU A 280 23.36 8.40 11.11
CA LEU A 280 24.08 7.28 11.71
C LEU A 280 25.58 7.39 11.40
N GLY A 281 26.39 7.43 12.46
CA GLY A 281 27.83 7.62 12.36
C GLY A 281 28.29 9.09 12.33
N LEU A 282 27.39 10.05 12.43
CA LEU A 282 27.75 11.47 12.54
C LEU A 282 27.82 11.98 13.98
N GLY A 283 27.12 11.31 14.91
CA GLY A 283 27.02 11.69 16.31
C GLY A 283 27.53 10.62 17.27
N TYR A 284 26.62 10.09 18.10
CA TYR A 284 26.93 9.12 19.17
C TYR A 284 27.67 7.88 18.65
N SER A 285 27.23 7.32 17.54
CA SER A 285 27.80 6.10 16.99
C SER A 285 29.07 6.30 16.14
N ARG A 286 29.56 7.54 16.00
CA ARG A 286 30.64 7.92 15.10
C ARG A 286 31.88 7.03 15.27
N ARG A 287 32.43 6.93 16.49
CA ARG A 287 33.63 6.14 16.75
C ARG A 287 33.42 4.64 16.45
N ARG A 288 32.19 4.14 16.68
CA ARG A 288 31.85 2.77 16.38
C ARG A 288 31.76 2.54 14.86
N CYS A 289 31.12 3.45 14.13
CA CYS A 289 31.05 3.37 12.67
C CYS A 289 32.42 3.50 12.00
N GLU A 290 33.31 4.36 12.52
CA GLU A 290 34.69 4.48 12.04
C GLU A 290 35.49 3.18 12.23
N ARG A 291 35.26 2.45 13.32
CA ARG A 291 35.97 1.19 13.64
C ARG A 291 35.38 -0.02 12.96
N GLU A 292 34.06 -0.14 12.89
CA GLU A 292 33.33 -1.36 12.49
C GLU A 292 32.66 -1.27 11.12
N GLY A 293 32.52 -0.05 10.57
CA GLY A 293 31.73 0.24 9.39
C GLY A 293 30.27 0.58 9.70
N LYS A 294 29.70 1.54 8.94
CA LYS A 294 28.32 2.03 9.12
C LYS A 294 27.29 0.92 8.92
N THR A 295 27.43 0.13 7.85
CA THR A 295 26.51 -0.99 7.52
C THR A 295 26.44 -2.01 8.66
N LYS A 296 27.58 -2.37 9.27
CA LYS A 296 27.59 -3.30 10.39
C LYS A 296 26.87 -2.74 11.61
N VAL A 297 27.08 -1.48 11.96
CA VAL A 297 26.39 -0.83 13.10
C VAL A 297 24.88 -0.76 12.84
N TYR A 298 24.48 -0.47 11.60
CA TYR A 298 23.08 -0.50 11.16
C TYR A 298 22.47 -1.89 11.36
N LEU A 299 23.10 -2.92 10.79
CA LEU A 299 22.60 -4.30 10.85
C LEU A 299 22.53 -4.84 12.28
N ASP A 300 23.51 -4.54 13.12
CA ASP A 300 23.49 -4.94 14.52
C ASP A 300 22.24 -4.38 15.25
N PHE A 301 21.87 -3.14 14.97
CA PHE A 301 20.68 -2.54 15.56
C PHE A 301 19.39 -3.06 14.93
N LEU A 302 19.33 -3.19 13.60
CA LEU A 302 18.21 -3.77 12.87
C LEU A 302 17.89 -5.19 13.37
N ASN A 303 18.91 -6.05 13.49
CA ASN A 303 18.75 -7.43 14.00
C ASN A 303 18.24 -7.48 15.43
N ARG A 304 18.62 -6.51 16.28
CA ARG A 304 18.07 -6.37 17.64
C ARG A 304 16.60 -5.96 17.63
N LEU A 305 16.19 -5.04 16.74
CA LEU A 305 14.79 -4.67 16.54
C LEU A 305 13.96 -5.87 16.02
N GLN A 306 14.50 -6.64 15.09
CA GLN A 306 13.87 -7.88 14.59
C GLN A 306 13.71 -8.91 15.72
N THR A 307 14.75 -9.08 16.55
CA THR A 307 14.69 -9.95 17.73
C THR A 307 13.62 -9.50 18.73
N LEU A 308 13.49 -8.18 18.92
CA LEU A 308 12.47 -7.59 19.77
C LEU A 308 11.06 -7.88 19.24
N ALA A 309 10.81 -7.64 17.93
CA ALA A 309 9.53 -7.94 17.29
C ALA A 309 9.20 -9.45 17.36
N LYS A 310 10.20 -10.32 17.16
CA LYS A 310 10.05 -11.77 17.27
C LYS A 310 9.66 -12.22 18.69
N LYS A 311 10.21 -11.62 19.73
CA LYS A 311 9.81 -11.87 21.14
C LYS A 311 8.35 -11.50 21.39
N LYS A 312 7.80 -10.55 20.63
CA LYS A 312 6.39 -10.15 20.66
C LYS A 312 5.51 -10.93 19.66
N GLY A 313 6.02 -12.04 19.11
CA GLY A 313 5.31 -12.93 18.19
C GLY A 313 5.10 -12.38 16.79
N ARG A 314 5.94 -11.44 16.34
CA ARG A 314 5.84 -10.82 15.01
C ARG A 314 7.03 -11.17 14.12
N ARG A 315 6.76 -11.39 12.82
CA ARG A 315 7.77 -11.35 11.75
C ARG A 315 7.96 -9.89 11.33
N THR A 316 9.11 -9.57 10.78
CA THR A 316 9.43 -8.19 10.43
C THR A 316 9.44 -7.94 8.93
N GLN A 317 8.97 -6.76 8.55
CA GLN A 317 9.28 -6.08 7.31
C GLN A 317 10.19 -4.89 7.64
N PHE A 318 11.12 -4.54 6.75
CA PHE A 318 11.98 -3.37 6.88
C PHE A 318 12.32 -2.81 5.50
N TRP A 319 12.54 -1.49 5.39
CA TRP A 319 12.91 -0.87 4.13
C TRP A 319 14.35 -1.24 3.74
N GLY A 320 14.54 -1.64 2.49
CA GLY A 320 15.74 -2.34 2.04
C GLY A 320 16.86 -1.45 1.46
N ASP A 321 16.74 -0.13 1.50
CA ASP A 321 17.69 0.81 0.91
C ASP A 321 19.13 0.60 1.40
N ILE A 322 19.36 0.58 2.70
CA ILE A 322 20.70 0.48 3.29
C ILE A 322 21.39 -0.85 2.96
N VAL A 323 20.64 -1.96 2.97
CA VAL A 323 21.25 -3.27 2.65
C VAL A 323 21.50 -3.48 1.15
N LEU A 324 20.79 -2.74 0.30
CA LEU A 324 21.02 -2.73 -1.15
C LEU A 324 22.24 -1.89 -1.54
N GLU A 325 22.67 -0.92 -0.71
CA GLU A 325 23.93 -0.21 -0.90
C GLU A 325 25.16 -1.10 -0.68
N ASP A 326 25.04 -2.15 0.16
CA ASP A 326 26.08 -3.13 0.45
C ASP A 326 25.54 -4.57 0.33
N PRO A 327 25.43 -5.13 -0.89
CA PRO A 327 24.87 -6.47 -1.11
C PRO A 327 25.56 -7.59 -0.34
N ALA A 328 26.83 -7.44 0.02
CA ALA A 328 27.53 -8.43 0.86
C ALA A 328 26.91 -8.56 2.26
N SER A 329 26.21 -7.53 2.72
CA SER A 329 25.52 -7.50 4.00
C SER A 329 24.25 -8.36 4.03
N LEU A 330 23.66 -8.70 2.89
CA LEU A 330 22.41 -9.47 2.80
C LEU A 330 22.48 -10.83 3.50
N THR A 331 23.65 -11.45 3.53
CA THR A 331 23.89 -12.73 4.24
C THR A 331 23.81 -12.62 5.75
N GLN A 332 23.81 -11.41 6.30
CA GLN A 332 23.75 -11.14 7.75
C GLN A 332 22.30 -10.84 8.22
N LEU A 333 21.35 -10.78 7.29
CA LEU A 333 19.94 -10.58 7.61
C LEU A 333 19.31 -11.84 8.21
N SER A 334 18.34 -11.64 9.11
CA SER A 334 17.51 -12.74 9.59
C SER A 334 16.64 -13.29 8.44
N THR A 335 16.58 -14.61 8.31
CA THR A 335 15.74 -15.28 7.30
C THR A 335 14.23 -15.09 7.54
N ASP A 336 13.84 -14.64 8.72
CA ASP A 336 12.44 -14.33 9.06
C ASP A 336 12.04 -12.88 8.70
N ALA A 337 12.99 -12.07 8.20
CA ALA A 337 12.75 -10.69 7.83
C ALA A 337 12.41 -10.57 6.32
N THR A 338 11.47 -9.70 5.99
CA THR A 338 11.11 -9.40 4.62
C THR A 338 11.62 -8.01 4.26
N ALA A 339 12.48 -7.92 3.24
CA ALA A 339 12.96 -6.65 2.74
C ALA A 339 11.90 -5.97 1.85
N MET A 340 11.69 -4.67 2.05
CA MET A 340 10.79 -3.84 1.27
C MET A 340 11.62 -3.03 0.28
N ILE A 341 11.68 -3.50 -0.98
CA ILE A 341 12.44 -2.83 -2.06
C ILE A 341 11.60 -1.67 -2.58
N TRP A 342 11.99 -0.44 -2.30
CA TRP A 342 11.25 0.74 -2.71
C TRP A 342 11.98 1.57 -3.77
N GLY A 343 11.18 2.22 -4.61
CA GLY A 343 11.66 3.17 -5.61
C GLY A 343 10.49 3.76 -6.39
N TYR A 344 10.56 5.05 -6.73
CA TYR A 344 9.38 5.81 -7.14
C TYR A 344 9.51 6.47 -8.52
N GLU A 345 10.68 6.42 -9.13
CA GLU A 345 10.87 6.93 -10.48
C GLU A 345 10.73 5.80 -11.53
N ALA A 346 10.21 6.16 -12.69
CA ALA A 346 10.26 5.29 -13.86
C ALA A 346 11.72 4.95 -14.21
N GLY A 347 12.02 3.68 -14.46
CA GLY A 347 13.37 3.20 -14.68
C GLY A 347 14.16 2.94 -13.39
N HIS A 348 13.52 2.90 -12.22
CA HIS A 348 14.16 2.43 -11.00
C HIS A 348 14.68 0.99 -11.18
N PRO A 349 15.90 0.65 -10.70
CA PRO A 349 16.55 -0.63 -10.99
C PRO A 349 15.94 -1.83 -10.23
N PHE A 350 14.58 -1.97 -10.23
CA PHE A 350 13.90 -3.07 -9.58
C PHE A 350 14.40 -4.44 -10.00
N GLU A 351 14.67 -4.64 -11.30
CA GLU A 351 15.16 -5.93 -11.82
C GLU A 351 16.46 -6.35 -11.15
N HIS A 352 17.42 -5.43 -11.06
CA HIS A 352 18.71 -5.69 -10.39
C HIS A 352 18.56 -5.93 -8.90
N GLN A 353 17.78 -5.09 -8.21
CA GLN A 353 17.57 -5.19 -6.76
C GLN A 353 16.81 -6.47 -6.37
N CYS A 354 15.79 -6.86 -7.15
CA CYS A 354 15.08 -8.12 -6.95
C CYS A 354 15.99 -9.34 -7.18
N ALA A 355 16.87 -9.29 -8.18
CA ALA A 355 17.84 -10.36 -8.41
C ALA A 355 18.77 -10.55 -7.20
N LEU A 356 19.33 -9.47 -6.65
CA LEU A 356 20.19 -9.52 -5.46
C LEU A 356 19.48 -10.18 -4.26
N MET A 357 18.21 -9.80 -3.98
CA MET A 357 17.45 -10.40 -2.88
C MET A 357 17.15 -11.87 -3.12
N ALA A 358 16.79 -12.24 -4.36
CA ALA A 358 16.50 -13.62 -4.75
C ALA A 358 17.75 -14.51 -4.63
N GLU A 359 18.89 -14.04 -5.09
CA GLU A 359 20.21 -14.73 -5.00
C GLU A 359 20.63 -14.92 -3.54
N ALA A 360 20.37 -13.92 -2.69
CA ALA A 360 20.63 -14.01 -1.25
C ALA A 360 19.60 -14.84 -0.48
N ASN A 361 18.53 -15.33 -1.14
CA ASN A 361 17.39 -16.02 -0.50
C ASN A 361 16.71 -15.17 0.59
N VAL A 362 16.70 -13.85 0.46
CA VAL A 362 15.98 -12.92 1.35
C VAL A 362 14.56 -12.75 0.83
N PRO A 363 13.50 -13.02 1.62
CA PRO A 363 12.14 -12.71 1.23
C PRO A 363 11.98 -11.20 1.02
N PHE A 364 11.28 -10.79 -0.04
CA PHE A 364 11.13 -9.37 -0.32
C PHE A 364 9.77 -9.02 -0.94
N TYR A 365 9.38 -7.76 -0.79
CA TYR A 365 8.31 -7.09 -1.53
C TYR A 365 8.91 -6.08 -2.49
N VAL A 366 8.19 -5.77 -3.55
CA VAL A 366 8.43 -4.58 -4.37
C VAL A 366 7.44 -3.48 -3.96
N CYS A 367 7.95 -2.27 -3.75
CA CYS A 367 7.22 -1.16 -3.17
C CYS A 367 7.27 0.09 -4.06
N PRO A 368 6.59 0.08 -5.21
CA PRO A 368 6.46 1.26 -6.06
C PRO A 368 5.48 2.27 -5.47
N GLY A 369 5.42 3.47 -6.05
CA GLY A 369 4.61 4.57 -5.54
C GLY A 369 3.47 5.02 -6.46
N THR A 370 2.45 5.65 -5.85
CA THR A 370 1.36 6.32 -6.57
C THR A 370 1.84 7.54 -7.37
N SER A 371 3.02 8.08 -7.03
CA SER A 371 3.56 9.33 -7.56
C SER A 371 2.63 10.54 -7.39
N SER A 372 1.84 10.54 -6.32
CA SER A 372 0.87 11.59 -5.99
C SER A 372 1.49 12.74 -5.21
N TRP A 373 2.46 12.43 -4.33
CA TRP A 373 3.09 13.39 -3.41
C TRP A 373 4.03 14.37 -4.14
N ASN A 374 4.28 15.49 -3.45
CA ASN A 374 5.06 16.60 -4.01
C ASN A 374 4.57 17.01 -5.42
N SER A 375 3.26 16.87 -5.64
CA SER A 375 2.59 17.28 -6.87
C SER A 375 1.20 17.80 -6.53
N LEU A 376 0.62 18.63 -7.45
CA LEU A 376 -0.76 19.10 -7.30
C LEU A 376 -1.75 18.12 -7.92
N THR A 377 -1.34 17.43 -8.97
CA THR A 377 -2.22 16.62 -9.83
C THR A 377 -1.73 15.18 -10.03
N GLY A 378 -0.58 14.81 -9.45
CA GLY A 378 0.07 13.52 -9.67
C GLY A 378 1.01 13.51 -10.88
N ARG A 379 1.79 12.43 -11.01
CA ARG A 379 2.75 12.18 -12.10
C ARG A 379 2.39 10.86 -12.79
N LEU A 380 1.28 10.83 -13.53
CA LEU A 380 0.65 9.60 -14.03
C LEU A 380 1.59 8.73 -14.89
N ASP A 381 2.37 9.34 -15.80
CA ASP A 381 3.24 8.55 -16.68
C ASP A 381 4.38 7.90 -15.90
N ASN A 382 4.91 8.62 -14.89
CA ASN A 382 5.88 8.06 -13.94
C ASN A 382 5.25 6.92 -13.14
N ALA A 383 4.09 7.14 -12.52
CA ALA A 383 3.37 6.12 -11.76
C ALA A 383 3.11 4.86 -12.60
N THR A 384 2.64 5.05 -13.85
CA THR A 384 2.32 3.92 -14.73
C THR A 384 3.56 3.05 -14.98
N LYS A 385 4.68 3.65 -15.35
CA LYS A 385 5.92 2.91 -15.62
C LYS A 385 6.46 2.26 -14.35
N ASN A 386 6.61 3.04 -13.28
CA ASN A 386 7.14 2.57 -12.01
C ASN A 386 6.36 1.37 -11.45
N LEU A 387 5.02 1.45 -11.43
CA LEU A 387 4.16 0.38 -10.92
C LEU A 387 4.28 -0.91 -11.75
N TYR A 388 4.33 -0.83 -13.07
CA TYR A 388 4.44 -2.03 -13.92
C TYR A 388 5.87 -2.59 -14.00
N GLU A 389 6.92 -1.76 -13.95
CA GLU A 389 8.31 -2.19 -13.86
C GLU A 389 8.55 -2.97 -12.56
N ALA A 390 8.05 -2.45 -11.42
CA ALA A 390 8.10 -3.16 -10.14
C ALA A 390 7.35 -4.50 -10.18
N ALA A 391 6.16 -4.55 -10.79
CA ALA A 391 5.39 -5.79 -10.90
C ALA A 391 6.10 -6.83 -11.78
N SER A 392 6.68 -6.40 -12.91
CA SER A 392 7.44 -7.29 -13.79
C SER A 392 8.66 -7.88 -13.08
N ALA A 393 9.49 -7.03 -12.49
CA ALA A 393 10.68 -7.46 -11.75
C ALA A 393 10.32 -8.35 -10.56
N GLY A 394 9.33 -7.95 -9.76
CA GLY A 394 8.89 -8.75 -8.63
C GLY A 394 8.36 -10.13 -9.03
N ALA A 395 7.59 -10.23 -10.11
CA ALA A 395 7.10 -11.51 -10.62
C ALA A 395 8.25 -12.40 -11.15
N ASN A 396 9.20 -11.82 -11.90
CA ASN A 396 10.36 -12.53 -12.43
C ASN A 396 11.23 -13.16 -11.32
N HIS A 397 11.39 -12.45 -10.20
CA HIS A 397 12.24 -12.86 -9.08
C HIS A 397 11.47 -13.38 -7.88
N ARG A 398 10.16 -13.70 -8.04
CA ARG A 398 9.33 -14.34 -7.02
C ARG A 398 9.20 -13.52 -5.73
N ALA A 399 9.03 -12.21 -5.85
CA ALA A 399 8.69 -11.35 -4.72
C ALA A 399 7.46 -11.91 -3.96
N THR A 400 7.53 -11.93 -2.65
CA THR A 400 6.46 -12.45 -1.78
C THR A 400 5.28 -11.48 -1.64
N GLY A 401 5.44 -10.23 -2.12
CA GLY A 401 4.38 -9.25 -2.12
C GLY A 401 4.68 -8.00 -2.95
N TYR A 402 3.62 -7.20 -3.10
CA TYR A 402 3.60 -5.94 -3.83
C TYR A 402 2.88 -4.90 -2.98
N LEU A 403 3.53 -3.80 -2.64
CA LEU A 403 2.98 -2.76 -1.78
C LEU A 403 3.01 -1.41 -2.51
N VAL A 404 1.84 -0.90 -2.90
CA VAL A 404 1.73 0.46 -3.44
C VAL A 404 1.90 1.45 -2.30
N THR A 405 2.90 2.32 -2.37
CA THR A 405 3.12 3.36 -1.37
C THR A 405 2.47 4.68 -1.81
N ASP A 406 1.80 5.34 -0.88
CA ASP A 406 1.19 6.66 -1.06
C ASP A 406 1.72 7.61 0.00
N TRP A 407 2.82 8.30 -0.35
CA TRP A 407 3.53 9.20 0.55
C TRP A 407 2.90 10.59 0.62
N GLY A 408 3.21 11.30 1.68
CA GLY A 408 2.76 12.66 1.94
C GLY A 408 3.90 13.67 2.10
N ASP A 409 5.09 13.35 1.62
CA ASP A 409 6.31 14.14 1.80
C ASP A 409 6.09 15.66 1.74
N HIS A 410 6.79 16.40 2.60
CA HIS A 410 6.78 17.86 2.66
C HIS A 410 5.39 18.49 2.92
N GLY A 411 4.52 17.81 3.68
CA GLY A 411 3.28 18.38 4.19
C GLY A 411 2.00 17.89 3.55
N HIS A 412 2.08 16.85 2.71
CA HIS A 412 0.92 16.13 2.15
C HIS A 412 -0.12 17.06 1.48
N HIS A 413 0.35 17.91 0.57
CA HIS A 413 -0.50 18.93 -0.08
C HIS A 413 -1.54 18.36 -1.05
N GLN A 414 -1.24 17.22 -1.70
CA GLN A 414 -2.14 16.59 -2.64
C GLN A 414 -3.43 16.11 -1.96
N THR A 415 -4.55 16.21 -2.67
CA THR A 415 -5.82 15.64 -2.24
C THR A 415 -5.89 14.14 -2.57
N LEU A 416 -6.67 13.38 -1.83
CA LEU A 416 -6.78 11.92 -1.99
C LEU A 416 -7.10 11.47 -3.45
N PRO A 417 -7.97 12.14 -4.24
CA PRO A 417 -8.22 11.76 -5.63
C PRO A 417 -7.00 11.75 -6.54
N VAL A 418 -5.92 12.46 -6.19
CA VAL A 418 -4.66 12.44 -6.94
C VAL A 418 -3.98 11.07 -6.87
N SER A 419 -4.25 10.28 -5.84
CA SER A 419 -3.72 8.93 -5.65
C SER A 419 -4.57 7.83 -6.33
N TYR A 420 -5.83 8.10 -6.69
CA TYR A 420 -6.72 7.10 -7.30
C TYR A 420 -6.15 6.42 -8.55
N PRO A 421 -5.49 7.15 -9.49
CA PRO A 421 -4.82 6.51 -10.62
C PRO A 421 -3.80 5.46 -10.19
N GLY A 422 -2.96 5.78 -9.21
CA GLY A 422 -1.95 4.87 -8.67
C GLY A 422 -2.56 3.61 -8.03
N PHE A 423 -3.65 3.76 -7.29
CA PHE A 423 -4.33 2.62 -6.67
C PHE A 423 -4.95 1.67 -7.71
N VAL A 424 -5.59 2.20 -8.78
CA VAL A 424 -6.15 1.35 -9.85
C VAL A 424 -5.06 0.65 -10.66
N LEU A 425 -3.98 1.37 -10.99
CA LEU A 425 -2.83 0.81 -11.72
C LEU A 425 -2.11 -0.26 -10.89
N GLY A 426 -1.82 0.03 -9.63
CA GLY A 426 -1.14 -0.90 -8.73
C GLY A 426 -1.96 -2.17 -8.45
N ALA A 427 -3.27 -2.06 -8.29
CA ALA A 427 -4.16 -3.22 -8.19
C ALA A 427 -4.06 -4.10 -9.43
N SER A 428 -4.06 -3.49 -10.62
CA SER A 428 -3.97 -4.21 -11.88
C SER A 428 -2.60 -4.85 -12.07
N ALA A 429 -1.53 -4.12 -11.77
CA ALA A 429 -0.15 -4.60 -11.89
C ALA A 429 0.13 -5.77 -10.92
N SER A 430 -0.35 -5.69 -9.69
CA SER A 430 -0.12 -6.72 -8.67
C SER A 430 -1.01 -7.96 -8.82
N TRP A 431 -2.19 -7.81 -9.43
CA TRP A 431 -3.09 -8.95 -9.70
C TRP A 431 -2.71 -9.67 -11.00
N ASN A 432 -2.42 -8.91 -12.06
CA ASN A 432 -2.12 -9.43 -13.39
C ASN A 432 -1.05 -8.57 -14.06
N ALA A 433 0.21 -8.80 -13.74
CA ALA A 433 1.36 -8.02 -14.19
C ALA A 433 1.48 -7.94 -15.74
N ALA A 434 0.97 -8.94 -16.45
CA ALA A 434 0.97 -8.97 -17.91
C ALA A 434 -0.13 -8.09 -18.54
N SER A 435 -1.08 -7.55 -17.75
CA SER A 435 -2.17 -6.71 -18.24
C SER A 435 -1.91 -5.22 -18.00
N SER A 436 -2.53 -4.36 -18.80
CA SER A 436 -2.51 -2.91 -18.59
C SER A 436 -3.91 -2.33 -18.67
N VAL A 437 -4.24 -1.47 -17.71
CA VAL A 437 -5.50 -0.72 -17.66
C VAL A 437 -5.34 0.76 -18.00
N SER A 438 -4.18 1.19 -18.46
CA SER A 438 -3.87 2.61 -18.71
C SER A 438 -4.88 3.30 -19.64
N ARG A 439 -5.38 2.58 -20.66
CA ARG A 439 -6.41 3.10 -21.60
C ARG A 439 -7.82 3.14 -21.03
N SER A 440 -8.09 2.52 -19.90
CA SER A 440 -9.40 2.45 -19.25
C SER A 440 -9.35 2.95 -17.81
N LEU A 441 -8.30 3.66 -17.44
CA LEU A 441 -8.01 4.10 -16.09
C LEU A 441 -9.15 4.95 -15.51
N SER A 442 -9.67 5.91 -16.27
CA SER A 442 -10.80 6.73 -15.82
C SER A 442 -12.07 5.91 -15.55
N GLN A 443 -12.29 4.83 -16.32
CA GLN A 443 -13.41 3.92 -16.06
C GLN A 443 -13.23 3.18 -14.73
N GLY A 444 -11.99 2.76 -14.41
CA GLY A 444 -11.67 2.13 -13.12
C GLY A 444 -11.87 3.10 -11.95
N ILE A 445 -11.37 4.33 -12.08
CA ILE A 445 -11.55 5.38 -11.07
C ILE A 445 -13.04 5.65 -10.86
N ASN A 446 -13.81 5.86 -11.93
CA ASN A 446 -15.24 6.12 -11.83
C ASN A 446 -16.01 4.93 -11.22
N LEU A 447 -15.63 3.69 -11.56
CA LEU A 447 -16.30 2.50 -11.04
C LEU A 447 -16.04 2.31 -9.55
N VAL A 448 -14.81 2.48 -9.09
CA VAL A 448 -14.40 2.11 -7.73
C VAL A 448 -14.52 3.28 -6.76
N PHE A 449 -14.05 4.47 -7.16
CA PHE A 449 -13.92 5.62 -6.25
C PHE A 449 -15.05 6.65 -6.37
N LEU A 450 -15.78 6.69 -7.49
CA LEU A 450 -16.82 7.69 -7.74
C LEU A 450 -18.21 7.06 -7.93
N ASP A 451 -18.35 5.81 -7.58
CA ASP A 451 -19.58 5.00 -7.67
C ASP A 451 -20.34 5.16 -9.00
N ARG A 452 -19.60 5.33 -10.10
CA ARG A 452 -20.10 5.56 -11.46
C ARG A 452 -20.87 6.87 -11.67
N GLN A 453 -20.88 7.77 -10.70
CA GLN A 453 -21.69 8.99 -10.74
C GLN A 453 -20.98 10.16 -11.42
N ALA A 454 -19.66 10.10 -11.59
CA ALA A 454 -18.88 11.23 -12.08
C ALA A 454 -17.83 10.85 -13.13
N PRO A 455 -18.25 10.31 -14.31
CA PRO A 455 -17.29 9.89 -15.35
C PRO A 455 -16.43 11.06 -15.84
N ALA A 456 -17.01 12.26 -16.00
CA ALA A 456 -16.28 13.45 -16.41
C ALA A 456 -15.21 13.87 -15.37
N LEU A 457 -15.47 13.66 -14.07
CA LEU A 457 -14.48 13.92 -13.03
C LEU A 457 -13.32 12.90 -13.10
N ALA A 458 -13.63 11.63 -13.33
CA ALA A 458 -12.60 10.60 -13.51
C ALA A 458 -11.69 10.92 -14.72
N ASP A 459 -12.26 11.35 -15.84
CA ASP A 459 -11.49 11.75 -17.02
C ASP A 459 -10.60 12.98 -16.73
N ARG A 460 -11.11 13.96 -15.98
CA ARG A 460 -10.33 15.13 -15.56
C ARG A 460 -9.18 14.75 -14.63
N ILE A 461 -9.40 13.87 -13.64
CA ILE A 461 -8.33 13.37 -12.77
C ILE A 461 -7.20 12.78 -13.60
N VAL A 462 -7.50 11.89 -14.56
CA VAL A 462 -6.52 11.27 -15.45
C VAL A 462 -5.80 12.30 -16.33
N THR A 463 -6.54 13.27 -16.89
CA THR A 463 -5.98 14.31 -17.75
C THR A 463 -5.03 15.22 -16.97
N MET A 464 -5.47 15.71 -15.82
CA MET A 464 -4.65 16.59 -14.97
C MET A 464 -3.41 15.90 -14.44
N SER A 465 -3.46 14.58 -14.17
CA SER A 465 -2.30 13.81 -13.71
C SER A 465 -1.17 13.72 -14.75
N ARG A 466 -1.42 14.16 -15.99
CA ARG A 466 -0.41 14.25 -17.05
C ARG A 466 0.18 15.64 -17.23
N PHE A 467 -0.33 16.67 -16.56
CA PHE A 467 0.20 18.03 -16.70
C PHE A 467 1.71 18.17 -16.41
N PRO A 468 2.26 17.48 -15.40
CA PRO A 468 3.68 17.59 -15.13
C PRO A 468 4.61 17.18 -16.29
N GLN A 469 4.13 16.35 -17.21
CA GLN A 469 4.92 15.96 -18.40
C GLN A 469 5.04 17.07 -19.48
N LEU A 470 4.21 18.12 -19.39
CA LEU A 470 4.32 19.28 -20.30
C LEU A 470 5.62 20.03 -20.07
N ILE A 471 6.20 19.93 -18.85
CA ILE A 471 7.51 20.49 -18.55
C ILE A 471 8.57 19.38 -18.72
N LYS A 472 9.59 19.66 -19.54
CA LYS A 472 10.68 18.71 -19.84
C LYS A 472 11.62 18.51 -18.65
N THR A 473 11.79 19.55 -17.83
CA THR A 473 12.59 19.50 -16.60
C THR A 473 11.96 18.52 -15.60
N LYS A 474 12.70 17.49 -15.23
CA LYS A 474 12.27 16.48 -14.26
C LYS A 474 12.83 16.79 -12.89
N VAL A 475 11.99 16.62 -11.89
CA VAL A 475 12.35 16.69 -10.47
C VAL A 475 12.06 15.32 -9.85
N VAL A 476 13.04 14.76 -9.17
CA VAL A 476 12.90 13.45 -8.52
C VAL A 476 11.87 13.56 -7.39
N ASN A 477 10.96 12.61 -7.32
CA ASN A 477 9.88 12.53 -6.33
C ASN A 477 9.00 13.79 -6.22
N ALA A 478 8.94 14.63 -7.25
CA ALA A 478 8.21 15.89 -7.21
C ALA A 478 7.80 16.37 -8.61
N THR A 479 7.11 17.50 -8.64
CA THR A 479 6.86 18.27 -9.88
C THR A 479 7.46 19.68 -9.76
N VAL A 480 7.81 20.25 -10.89
CA VAL A 480 8.24 21.65 -10.97
C VAL A 480 7.18 22.59 -10.38
N PHE A 481 5.90 22.36 -10.67
CA PHE A 481 4.80 23.17 -10.15
C PHE A 481 4.70 23.15 -8.63
N ASN A 482 4.91 22.01 -8.00
CA ASN A 482 4.92 21.91 -6.54
C ASN A 482 6.08 22.73 -5.95
N HIS A 483 7.27 22.63 -6.52
CA HIS A 483 8.42 23.40 -6.07
C HIS A 483 8.22 24.91 -6.24
N LEU A 484 7.66 25.35 -7.38
CA LEU A 484 7.40 26.78 -7.62
C LEU A 484 6.39 27.36 -6.62
N LEU A 485 5.40 26.58 -6.19
CA LEU A 485 4.36 27.06 -5.28
C LEU A 485 4.76 27.02 -3.82
N PHE A 486 5.47 25.97 -3.37
CA PHE A 486 5.69 25.73 -1.95
C PHE A 486 7.13 25.98 -1.49
N TRP A 487 8.09 26.05 -2.42
CA TRP A 487 9.47 26.36 -2.07
C TRP A 487 9.77 27.85 -2.27
N ARG A 488 10.31 28.49 -1.25
CA ARG A 488 10.71 29.90 -1.37
C ARG A 488 11.81 30.03 -2.44
N MET A 489 11.66 31.01 -3.34
CA MET A 489 12.61 31.31 -4.43
C MET A 489 14.08 31.45 -3.97
N ARG A 490 14.30 31.84 -2.72
CA ARG A 490 15.66 31.94 -2.12
C ARG A 490 16.44 30.62 -2.04
N HIS A 491 15.74 29.49 -2.19
CA HIS A 491 16.29 28.14 -2.17
C HIS A 491 15.94 27.39 -3.45
N ALA A 492 15.74 28.12 -4.56
CA ALA A 492 15.49 27.49 -5.85
C ALA A 492 16.62 26.49 -6.15
N PRO A 493 16.31 25.22 -6.35
CA PRO A 493 17.32 24.23 -6.66
C PRO A 493 18.03 24.55 -7.97
N ASN A 494 19.24 24.05 -8.17
CA ASN A 494 20.06 24.29 -9.39
C ASN A 494 19.36 23.96 -10.73
N TRP A 495 18.25 23.19 -10.69
CA TRP A 495 17.45 22.90 -11.87
C TRP A 495 16.51 24.06 -12.30
N SER A 496 16.19 25.00 -11.41
CA SER A 496 15.26 26.12 -11.74
C SER A 496 15.79 27.00 -12.87
N SER A 497 17.13 27.10 -13.00
CA SER A 497 17.77 27.79 -14.12
C SER A 497 17.66 27.05 -15.46
N ARG A 498 17.16 25.82 -15.48
CA ARG A 498 17.00 25.01 -16.68
C ARG A 498 15.58 25.11 -17.27
N ILE A 499 14.65 25.75 -16.56
CA ILE A 499 13.28 25.93 -17.03
C ILE A 499 13.26 27.20 -17.89
N SER A 500 12.94 27.05 -19.17
CA SER A 500 12.76 28.18 -20.07
C SER A 500 11.40 28.85 -19.85
N ASN A 501 11.29 30.16 -20.14
CA ASN A 501 9.99 30.86 -20.11
C ASN A 501 8.96 30.17 -21.03
N VAL A 502 9.39 29.61 -22.14
CA VAL A 502 8.54 28.86 -23.09
C VAL A 502 7.94 27.57 -22.48
N GLU A 503 8.60 26.99 -21.45
CA GLU A 503 8.05 25.81 -20.74
C GLU A 503 7.01 26.21 -19.67
N LEU A 504 6.98 27.49 -19.29
CA LEU A 504 6.04 28.03 -18.29
C LEU A 504 4.81 28.68 -18.92
N GLU A 505 4.90 29.11 -20.19
CA GLU A 505 3.80 29.61 -21.01
C GLU A 505 2.98 28.45 -21.59
#